data_bc7270c52784a56638866e816aa08088
#
_entry.id   bc7270c52784a56638866e816aa08088
#
_cell.length_a   1.000
_cell.length_b   1.000
_cell.length_c   1.000
_cell.angle_alpha   90.00
_cell.angle_beta   90.00
_cell.angle_gamma   90.00
#
_symmetry.space_group_name_H-M   'P 1'
#
loop_
_entity.id
_entity.type
_entity.pdbx_description
1 polymer ?
#
loop_
_entity_poly.entity_id
_entity_poly.type
_entity_poly.pdbx_seq_one_letter_code
_entity_poly.pdbx_strand_id
1 'polypeptide(L)'
;LRSSKLHLWYEKVHRSEIPKPENLNSEIQKSDTTAAAFIPPADTICAPDTQSIASQRIRKPFYMDIRTNMLYDALLIPNIGVEMYLGKRWSVATNWMYGWWKTDRRHWYWRAYGGDIAIRKWWGKAAGDKPLTGHHIGIYGQIFTYDFETGGRGYMGGKPGGTLWDKMNYIVGAEYGYSLPIARRLNIDFTIGAGYWGGIYHEYKPEADYYVWQSTKERHWIGPTKAEISLVWLIGHGN
;
A
#
# COMPACT_ATOMS: atom_id res chain seq x y z
N LEU A 1 33.02 3.98 -43.67
CA LEU A 1 34.17 3.11 -43.40
C LEU A 1 34.83 3.52 -42.08
N ARG A 2 34.36 3.00 -40.95
CA ARG A 2 35.18 2.63 -39.79
C ARG A 2 34.30 1.84 -38.78
N SER A 3 34.51 0.55 -38.85
CA SER A 3 34.09 -0.44 -37.87
C SER A 3 34.77 -0.14 -36.53
N SER A 4 34.01 0.08 -35.49
CA SER A 4 34.52 0.04 -34.12
C SER A 4 33.92 -1.16 -33.41
N LYS A 5 34.79 -2.13 -33.19
CA LYS A 5 34.54 -3.37 -32.48
C LYS A 5 34.23 -3.04 -31.04
N LEU A 6 33.03 -3.42 -30.55
CA LEU A 6 32.67 -3.46 -29.14
C LEU A 6 33.40 -4.66 -28.55
N HIS A 7 34.38 -4.43 -27.67
CA HIS A 7 35.00 -5.45 -26.86
C HIS A 7 34.07 -5.75 -25.69
N LEU A 8 33.43 -6.90 -25.74
CA LEU A 8 32.78 -7.51 -24.61
C LEU A 8 33.87 -8.09 -23.68
N TRP A 9 34.06 -7.46 -22.54
CA TRP A 9 34.80 -8.03 -21.44
C TRP A 9 33.89 -9.00 -20.69
N TYR A 10 34.09 -10.30 -20.96
CA TYR A 10 33.54 -11.36 -20.13
C TYR A 10 34.50 -11.59 -18.96
N GLU A 11 34.15 -11.14 -17.80
CA GLU A 11 34.88 -11.47 -16.57
C GLU A 11 34.54 -12.90 -16.17
N LYS A 12 35.53 -13.77 -16.27
CA LYS A 12 35.49 -15.15 -15.79
C LYS A 12 35.42 -15.13 -14.27
N VAL A 13 34.24 -15.35 -13.72
CA VAL A 13 34.08 -15.61 -12.29
C VAL A 13 34.70 -16.98 -12.01
N HIS A 14 35.77 -16.98 -11.24
CA HIS A 14 36.40 -18.19 -10.70
C HIS A 14 35.35 -18.94 -9.85
N ARG A 15 34.98 -20.12 -10.33
CA ARG A 15 34.25 -21.12 -9.59
C ARG A 15 35.18 -21.67 -8.53
N SER A 16 35.05 -21.26 -7.28
CA SER A 16 35.72 -21.91 -6.15
C SER A 16 35.15 -23.31 -5.98
N GLU A 17 36.02 -24.27 -6.09
CA GLU A 17 35.72 -25.69 -5.95
C GLU A 17 35.26 -25.97 -4.50
N ILE A 18 34.15 -26.67 -4.38
CA ILE A 18 33.66 -27.22 -3.12
C ILE A 18 34.53 -28.42 -2.79
N PRO A 19 35.18 -28.51 -1.61
CA PRO A 19 35.94 -29.69 -1.23
C PRO A 19 34.97 -30.88 -1.07
N LYS A 20 35.30 -31.95 -1.75
CA LYS A 20 34.65 -33.28 -1.66
C LYS A 20 35.02 -33.89 -0.30
N PRO A 21 34.09 -34.47 0.45
CA PRO A 21 34.43 -35.16 1.70
C PRO A 21 35.25 -36.41 1.40
N GLU A 22 36.48 -36.43 1.82
CA GLU A 22 37.32 -37.62 1.80
C GLU A 22 36.87 -38.64 2.86
N ASN A 23 36.78 -39.86 2.43
CA ASN A 23 36.60 -41.08 3.22
C ASN A 23 37.69 -41.19 4.28
N LEU A 24 37.32 -41.11 5.55
CA LEU A 24 38.18 -41.50 6.66
C LEU A 24 37.76 -42.89 7.16
N ASN A 25 38.16 -43.92 6.41
CA ASN A 25 38.25 -45.30 6.91
C ASN A 25 39.68 -45.74 6.77
N SER A 26 40.42 -45.77 7.87
CA SER A 26 41.46 -46.71 8.20
C SER A 26 42.37 -46.05 9.26
N GLU A 27 42.22 -46.51 10.47
CA GLU A 27 43.34 -46.98 11.31
C GLU A 27 42.81 -47.32 12.69
N ILE A 28 42.40 -48.59 12.82
CA ILE A 28 42.27 -49.24 14.10
C ILE A 28 43.65 -49.89 14.34
N GLN A 29 44.45 -49.25 15.14
CA GLN A 29 45.59 -49.92 15.72
C GLN A 29 45.33 -50.25 17.19
N LYS A 30 45.50 -51.54 17.46
CA LYS A 30 45.39 -52.19 18.75
C LYS A 30 46.35 -51.59 19.79
N SER A 31 45.86 -51.39 20.98
CA SER A 31 46.67 -51.58 22.18
C SER A 31 45.82 -52.16 23.29
N ASP A 32 46.18 -53.40 23.60
CA ASP A 32 45.73 -54.10 24.80
C ASP A 32 46.18 -53.36 26.05
N THR A 33 45.31 -53.21 27.02
CA THR A 33 45.64 -53.38 28.43
C THR A 33 44.38 -53.40 29.28
N THR A 34 44.24 -54.45 29.97
CA THR A 34 43.35 -54.89 31.02
C THR A 34 43.09 -53.82 32.11
N ALA A 35 41.84 -53.49 32.37
CA ALA A 35 41.41 -53.08 33.72
C ALA A 35 39.89 -53.27 33.89
N ALA A 36 39.60 -54.07 34.84
CA ALA A 36 38.38 -54.27 35.66
C ALA A 36 37.02 -53.62 35.26
N ALA A 37 36.07 -54.51 35.14
CA ALA A 37 34.63 -54.23 35.09
C ALA A 37 34.17 -53.42 36.30
N PHE A 38 33.60 -52.26 35.99
CA PHE A 38 32.63 -51.60 36.86
C PHE A 38 31.33 -51.52 36.04
N ILE A 39 30.32 -52.31 36.39
CA ILE A 39 28.99 -52.28 35.88
C ILE A 39 28.23 -51.25 36.74
N PRO A 40 27.87 -50.06 36.26
CA PRO A 40 26.89 -49.27 36.94
C PRO A 40 25.48 -49.82 36.60
N PRO A 41 24.50 -49.70 37.52
CA PRO A 41 23.15 -50.23 37.35
C PRO A 41 22.43 -49.58 36.17
N ALA A 42 21.63 -50.39 35.53
CA ALA A 42 20.73 -49.96 34.43
C ALA A 42 19.71 -48.97 35.00
N ASP A 43 20.00 -47.69 34.94
CA ASP A 43 18.99 -46.65 35.12
C ASP A 43 18.67 -46.00 33.80
N THR A 44 17.46 -46.26 33.43
CA THR A 44 16.57 -45.40 32.65
C THR A 44 17.18 -44.82 31.40
N ILE A 45 17.00 -45.58 30.30
CA ILE A 45 17.01 -45.01 28.98
C ILE A 45 15.86 -43.97 28.95
N CYS A 46 16.18 -42.73 29.23
CA CYS A 46 15.33 -41.62 28.82
C CYS A 46 15.17 -41.76 27.30
N ALA A 47 14.01 -42.18 26.88
CA ALA A 47 13.58 -42.03 25.52
C ALA A 47 13.84 -40.59 25.12
N PRO A 48 14.46 -40.32 23.96
CA PRO A 48 14.53 -38.94 23.50
C PRO A 48 13.09 -38.45 23.44
N ASP A 49 12.81 -37.41 24.23
CA ASP A 49 11.58 -36.67 24.14
C ASP A 49 11.30 -36.40 22.65
N THR A 50 10.40 -37.17 22.12
CA THR A 50 9.70 -36.82 20.88
C THR A 50 8.80 -35.62 21.27
N GLN A 51 9.42 -34.56 21.76
CA GLN A 51 8.76 -33.28 21.82
C GLN A 51 8.41 -32.97 20.36
N SER A 52 7.15 -33.20 20.12
CA SER A 52 6.39 -32.75 18.99
C SER A 52 7.10 -31.57 18.34
N ILE A 53 7.66 -31.79 17.16
CA ILE A 53 7.82 -30.75 16.16
C ILE A 53 6.37 -30.40 15.82
N ALA A 54 5.69 -29.75 16.79
CA ALA A 54 4.49 -29.00 16.53
C ALA A 54 4.90 -28.05 15.43
N SER A 55 4.46 -28.36 14.23
CA SER A 55 4.65 -27.53 13.07
C SER A 55 4.30 -26.11 13.48
N GLN A 56 5.31 -25.31 13.80
CA GLN A 56 5.15 -23.89 13.95
C GLN A 56 4.59 -23.46 12.61
N ARG A 57 3.27 -23.33 12.56
CA ARG A 57 2.62 -22.64 11.44
C ARG A 57 3.28 -21.27 11.40
N ILE A 58 4.20 -21.10 10.48
CA ILE A 58 4.79 -19.80 10.17
C ILE A 58 3.62 -18.93 9.79
N ARG A 59 3.09 -18.20 10.79
CA ARG A 59 2.03 -17.24 10.54
C ARG A 59 2.63 -16.19 9.63
N LYS A 60 2.17 -16.17 8.40
CA LYS A 60 2.59 -15.12 7.46
C LYS A 60 2.31 -13.78 8.13
N PRO A 61 3.30 -12.88 8.20
CA PRO A 61 3.09 -11.59 8.82
C PRO A 61 1.95 -10.89 8.07
N PHE A 62 0.90 -10.57 8.79
CA PHE A 62 -0.22 -9.80 8.28
C PHE A 62 0.00 -8.33 8.66
N TYR A 63 0.03 -7.46 7.67
CA TYR A 63 0.11 -6.02 7.88
C TYR A 63 -1.00 -5.32 7.12
N MET A 64 -1.66 -4.42 7.80
CA MET A 64 -2.63 -3.48 7.25
C MET A 64 -2.49 -2.14 7.94
N ASP A 65 -3.07 -1.13 7.38
CA ASP A 65 -3.26 0.15 8.05
C ASP A 65 -4.69 0.65 7.93
N ILE A 66 -5.03 1.57 8.82
CA ILE A 66 -6.19 2.44 8.73
C ILE A 66 -5.65 3.86 8.63
N ARG A 67 -6.22 4.64 7.73
CA ARG A 67 -5.76 6.00 7.45
C ARG A 67 -6.90 7.00 7.32
N THR A 68 -6.60 8.25 7.58
CA THR A 68 -7.42 9.40 7.22
C THR A 68 -6.57 10.44 6.50
N ASN A 69 -7.13 11.04 5.46
CA ASN A 69 -6.47 12.12 4.72
C ASN A 69 -6.79 13.46 5.39
N MET A 70 -5.81 14.03 6.08
CA MET A 70 -5.95 15.28 6.82
C MET A 70 -6.30 16.48 5.92
N LEU A 71 -5.97 16.44 4.63
CA LEU A 71 -6.39 17.50 3.69
C LEU A 71 -7.91 17.47 3.48
N TYR A 72 -8.51 16.29 3.38
CA TYR A 72 -9.96 16.15 3.27
C TYR A 72 -10.64 16.52 4.59
N ASP A 73 -10.06 16.14 5.73
CA ASP A 73 -10.57 16.50 7.05
C ASP A 73 -10.55 18.02 7.25
N ALA A 74 -9.48 18.71 6.80
CA ALA A 74 -9.40 20.17 6.82
C ALA A 74 -10.45 20.85 5.91
N LEU A 75 -10.85 20.17 4.83
CA LEU A 75 -11.95 20.60 3.95
C LEU A 75 -13.34 20.17 4.45
N LEU A 76 -13.44 19.63 5.65
CA LEU A 76 -14.67 19.10 6.23
C LEU A 76 -15.28 17.95 5.41
N ILE A 77 -14.47 17.15 4.76
CA ILE A 77 -14.88 15.94 4.05
C ILE A 77 -14.35 14.73 4.83
N PRO A 78 -15.16 14.16 5.75
CA PRO A 78 -14.80 12.94 6.46
C PRO A 78 -14.38 11.84 5.50
N ASN A 79 -13.31 11.15 5.84
CA ASN A 79 -12.76 10.10 5.00
C ASN A 79 -12.11 9.00 5.85
N ILE A 80 -12.04 7.82 5.28
CA ILE A 80 -11.37 6.68 5.88
C ILE A 80 -10.76 5.82 4.78
N GLY A 81 -9.56 5.36 5.00
CA GLY A 81 -8.88 4.44 4.10
C GLY A 81 -8.32 3.23 4.84
N VAL A 82 -8.08 2.19 4.07
CA VAL A 82 -7.45 0.95 4.51
C VAL A 82 -6.42 0.54 3.47
N GLU A 83 -5.24 0.16 3.90
CA GLU A 83 -4.24 -0.43 3.02
C GLU A 83 -3.81 -1.80 3.55
N MET A 84 -3.75 -2.77 2.65
CA MET A 84 -3.36 -4.15 2.95
C MET A 84 -2.05 -4.49 2.26
N TYR A 85 -1.08 -4.97 3.03
CA TYR A 85 0.19 -5.45 2.52
C TYR A 85 0.06 -6.88 1.98
N LEU A 86 0.32 -7.06 0.70
CA LEU A 86 0.19 -8.35 0.01
C LEU A 86 1.49 -9.18 0.01
N GLY A 87 2.58 -8.63 0.56
CA GLY A 87 3.90 -9.24 0.52
C GLY A 87 4.74 -8.76 -0.68
N LYS A 88 6.04 -9.09 -0.65
CA LYS A 88 7.00 -8.70 -1.69
C LYS A 88 7.00 -7.20 -2.00
N ARG A 89 6.70 -6.36 -1.00
CA ARG A 89 6.61 -4.89 -1.10
C ARG A 89 5.46 -4.39 -2.00
N TRP A 90 4.39 -5.18 -2.12
CA TRP A 90 3.15 -4.75 -2.77
C TRP A 90 2.05 -4.53 -1.75
N SER A 91 1.20 -3.57 -2.01
CA SER A 91 -0.01 -3.30 -1.23
C SER A 91 -1.17 -2.85 -2.11
N VAL A 92 -2.36 -2.98 -1.56
CA VAL A 92 -3.59 -2.41 -2.13
C VAL A 92 -4.19 -1.49 -1.10
N ALA A 93 -4.40 -0.24 -1.49
CA ALA A 93 -5.05 0.78 -0.69
C ALA A 93 -6.43 1.09 -1.24
N THR A 94 -7.36 1.40 -0.38
CA THR A 94 -8.68 1.93 -0.74
C THR A 94 -9.04 3.04 0.23
N ASN A 95 -9.61 4.11 -0.28
CA ASN A 95 -10.11 5.23 0.52
C ASN A 95 -11.57 5.50 0.16
N TRP A 96 -12.33 5.91 1.15
CA TRP A 96 -13.70 6.34 0.99
C TRP A 96 -13.88 7.71 1.62
N MET A 97 -14.55 8.63 0.93
CA MET A 97 -14.88 9.96 1.42
C MET A 97 -16.37 10.21 1.33
N TYR A 98 -16.90 10.90 2.33
CA TYR A 98 -18.29 11.29 2.38
C TYR A 98 -18.47 12.60 3.13
N GLY A 99 -18.73 13.69 2.43
CA GLY A 99 -19.11 14.97 2.99
C GLY A 99 -20.46 15.39 2.41
N TRP A 100 -21.42 15.73 3.27
CA TRP A 100 -22.77 16.08 2.82
C TRP A 100 -23.33 17.23 3.63
N TRP A 101 -22.74 18.39 3.43
CA TRP A 101 -23.13 19.61 4.16
C TRP A 101 -23.97 20.50 3.28
N LYS A 102 -25.10 20.97 3.80
CA LYS A 102 -25.98 21.88 3.08
C LYS A 102 -26.61 22.92 4.02
N THR A 103 -26.80 24.12 3.49
CA THR A 103 -27.56 25.17 4.14
C THR A 103 -28.40 25.88 3.07
N ASP A 104 -29.64 25.45 2.93
CA ASP A 104 -30.54 25.94 1.86
C ASP A 104 -30.77 27.45 1.95
N ARG A 105 -30.91 28.00 3.19
CA ARG A 105 -31.11 29.44 3.42
C ARG A 105 -29.96 30.32 2.93
N ARG A 106 -28.73 29.81 2.84
CA ARG A 106 -27.53 30.54 2.40
C ARG A 106 -27.03 30.08 1.04
N HIS A 107 -27.74 29.21 0.37
CA HIS A 107 -27.29 28.57 -0.87
C HIS A 107 -25.85 28.11 -0.73
N TRP A 108 -25.60 27.29 0.29
CA TRP A 108 -24.29 26.74 0.55
C TRP A 108 -24.37 25.22 0.55
N TYR A 109 -23.73 24.64 -0.46
CA TYR A 109 -23.61 23.21 -0.65
C TYR A 109 -22.14 22.84 -0.67
N TRP A 110 -21.78 21.88 0.16
CA TRP A 110 -20.44 21.33 0.26
C TRP A 110 -20.58 19.83 0.33
N ARG A 111 -20.69 19.22 -0.83
CA ARG A 111 -20.99 17.80 -0.97
C ARG A 111 -19.94 17.13 -1.81
N ALA A 112 -19.39 16.04 -1.32
CA ALA A 112 -18.50 15.17 -2.06
C ALA A 112 -18.65 13.76 -1.52
N TYR A 113 -18.79 12.80 -2.38
CA TYR A 113 -18.69 11.42 -2.00
C TYR A 113 -18.04 10.60 -3.11
N GLY A 114 -17.30 9.55 -2.72
CA GLY A 114 -16.63 8.67 -3.64
C GLY A 114 -15.56 7.88 -2.94
N GLY A 115 -14.75 7.22 -3.73
CA GLY A 115 -13.63 6.45 -3.21
C GLY A 115 -12.60 6.18 -4.28
N ASP A 116 -11.44 5.74 -3.84
CA ASP A 116 -10.37 5.31 -4.71
C ASP A 116 -9.85 3.93 -4.33
N ILE A 117 -9.17 3.32 -5.28
CA ILE A 117 -8.36 2.13 -5.09
C ILE A 117 -7.01 2.38 -5.72
N ALA A 118 -5.94 1.99 -5.03
CA ALA A 118 -4.57 2.08 -5.53
C ALA A 118 -3.81 0.78 -5.31
N ILE A 119 -2.96 0.46 -6.27
CA ILE A 119 -1.98 -0.63 -6.14
C ILE A 119 -0.62 0.03 -6.04
N ARG A 120 0.10 -0.24 -4.93
CA ARG A 120 1.35 0.41 -4.57
C ARG A 120 2.50 -0.58 -4.53
N LYS A 121 3.66 -0.12 -4.96
CA LYS A 121 4.95 -0.80 -4.82
C LYS A 121 5.84 0.01 -3.92
N TRP A 122 6.33 -0.61 -2.86
CA TRP A 122 7.20 0.00 -1.86
C TRP A 122 8.67 -0.29 -2.13
N TRP A 123 9.56 0.67 -1.85
CA TRP A 123 10.99 0.48 -1.99
C TRP A 123 11.80 1.28 -0.97
N GLY A 124 13.13 1.11 -1.02
CA GLY A 124 14.05 1.72 -0.09
C GLY A 124 14.32 0.88 1.15
N LYS A 125 15.20 1.37 2.01
CA LYS A 125 15.62 0.70 3.23
C LYS A 125 14.45 0.57 4.21
N ALA A 126 13.73 1.65 4.45
CA ALA A 126 12.59 1.66 5.37
C ALA A 126 11.52 0.61 5.02
N ALA A 127 11.22 0.42 3.72
CA ALA A 127 10.30 -0.62 3.27
C ALA A 127 10.83 -2.06 3.42
N GLY A 128 12.14 -2.21 3.59
CA GLY A 128 12.78 -3.48 3.94
C GLY A 128 12.65 -3.81 5.41
N ASP A 129 12.81 -2.79 6.25
CA ASP A 129 12.77 -2.93 7.70
C ASP A 129 11.34 -3.07 8.24
N LYS A 130 10.40 -2.33 7.63
CA LYS A 130 9.00 -2.32 8.06
C LYS A 130 8.05 -2.17 6.86
N PRO A 131 7.06 -3.07 6.69
CA PRO A 131 6.03 -2.93 5.68
C PRO A 131 5.26 -1.60 5.79
N LEU A 132 4.74 -1.11 4.65
CA LEU A 132 3.96 0.13 4.54
C LEU A 132 4.72 1.37 5.07
N THR A 133 6.05 1.40 4.86
CA THR A 133 6.90 2.50 5.31
C THR A 133 7.94 2.84 4.25
N GLY A 134 8.28 4.13 4.10
CA GLY A 134 9.24 4.63 3.11
C GLY A 134 8.59 5.04 1.80
N HIS A 135 9.33 4.95 0.71
CA HIS A 135 8.87 5.38 -0.60
C HIS A 135 7.92 4.37 -1.23
N HIS A 136 6.89 4.87 -1.90
CA HIS A 136 6.02 4.06 -2.74
C HIS A 136 5.65 4.75 -4.05
N ILE A 137 5.35 3.96 -5.06
CA ILE A 137 4.74 4.39 -6.31
C ILE A 137 3.54 3.50 -6.57
N GLY A 138 2.51 4.05 -7.17
CA GLY A 138 1.30 3.29 -7.47
C GLY A 138 0.57 3.78 -8.69
N ILE A 139 -0.39 2.98 -9.08
CA ILE A 139 -1.45 3.38 -10.00
C ILE A 139 -2.74 3.42 -9.20
N TYR A 140 -3.60 4.37 -9.49
CA TYR A 140 -4.88 4.49 -8.81
C TYR A 140 -6.03 4.79 -9.76
N GLY A 141 -7.21 4.37 -9.35
CA GLY A 141 -8.47 4.72 -9.94
C GLY A 141 -9.39 5.30 -8.88
N GLN A 142 -10.05 6.40 -9.18
CA GLN A 142 -10.98 7.08 -8.29
C GLN A 142 -12.28 7.33 -9.00
N ILE A 143 -13.40 7.15 -8.30
CA ILE A 143 -14.74 7.53 -8.73
C ILE A 143 -15.35 8.41 -7.65
N PHE A 144 -15.95 9.52 -8.05
CA PHE A 144 -16.56 10.45 -7.11
C PHE A 144 -17.59 11.34 -7.77
N THR A 145 -18.47 11.91 -6.94
CA THR A 145 -19.37 12.99 -7.32
C THR A 145 -19.21 14.13 -6.32
N TYR A 146 -19.56 15.32 -6.76
CA TYR A 146 -19.46 16.52 -5.94
C TYR A 146 -20.54 17.53 -6.30
N ASP A 147 -20.84 18.40 -5.34
CA ASP A 147 -21.72 19.53 -5.52
C ASP A 147 -21.23 20.64 -4.58
N PHE A 148 -20.56 21.62 -5.18
CA PHE A 148 -19.97 22.75 -4.46
C PHE A 148 -20.61 24.05 -4.88
N GLU A 149 -21.22 24.73 -3.91
CA GLU A 149 -21.82 26.03 -4.06
C GLU A 149 -21.55 26.89 -2.81
N THR A 150 -21.17 28.12 -3.01
CA THR A 150 -20.85 29.08 -1.94
C THR A 150 -21.59 30.41 -2.12
N GLY A 151 -22.93 30.34 -2.32
CA GLY A 151 -23.79 31.52 -2.41
C GLY A 151 -23.70 32.30 -3.72
N GLY A 152 -23.31 31.66 -4.81
CA GLY A 152 -23.18 32.32 -6.12
C GLY A 152 -23.33 31.35 -7.27
N ARG A 153 -22.21 30.80 -7.77
CA ARG A 153 -22.21 29.78 -8.81
C ARG A 153 -21.93 28.43 -8.18
N GLY A 154 -22.74 27.45 -8.51
CA GLY A 154 -22.57 26.08 -8.10
C GLY A 154 -21.98 25.19 -9.22
N TYR A 155 -21.23 24.18 -8.82
CA TYR A 155 -20.61 23.17 -9.68
C TYR A 155 -21.00 21.78 -9.20
N MET A 156 -21.74 21.05 -10.01
CA MET A 156 -22.16 19.69 -9.72
C MET A 156 -21.47 18.72 -10.67
N GLY A 157 -20.75 17.76 -10.13
CA GLY A 157 -20.12 16.68 -10.90
C GLY A 157 -21.09 15.52 -11.10
N GLY A 158 -21.22 15.10 -12.35
CA GLY A 158 -22.10 14.00 -12.75
C GLY A 158 -23.47 14.44 -13.23
N LYS A 159 -24.25 13.49 -13.74
CA LYS A 159 -25.55 13.73 -14.37
C LYS A 159 -26.69 13.55 -13.35
N PRO A 160 -27.50 14.58 -13.06
CA PRO A 160 -28.63 14.45 -12.14
C PRO A 160 -29.63 13.41 -12.62
N GLY A 161 -30.14 12.60 -11.71
CA GLY A 161 -31.11 11.56 -12.05
C GLY A 161 -30.58 10.37 -12.85
N GLY A 162 -29.33 10.41 -13.29
CA GLY A 162 -28.69 9.32 -14.03
C GLY A 162 -28.37 8.09 -13.16
N THR A 163 -27.79 7.08 -13.78
CA THR A 163 -27.25 5.90 -13.08
C THR A 163 -26.02 6.26 -12.23
N LEU A 164 -25.53 5.33 -11.43
CA LEU A 164 -24.31 5.55 -10.65
C LEU A 164 -23.14 5.98 -11.55
N TRP A 165 -22.99 5.37 -12.71
CA TRP A 165 -21.93 5.67 -13.67
C TRP A 165 -22.09 7.06 -14.33
N ASP A 166 -23.31 7.47 -14.61
CA ASP A 166 -23.59 8.80 -15.14
C ASP A 166 -23.35 9.91 -14.11
N LYS A 167 -23.49 9.61 -12.83
CA LYS A 167 -23.32 10.55 -11.72
C LYS A 167 -21.88 10.71 -11.28
N MET A 168 -21.01 9.76 -11.59
CA MET A 168 -19.63 9.74 -11.11
C MET A 168 -18.68 10.36 -12.13
N ASN A 169 -17.81 11.20 -11.63
CA ASN A 169 -16.57 11.54 -12.30
C ASN A 169 -15.53 10.48 -11.98
N TYR A 170 -14.59 10.28 -12.86
CA TYR A 170 -13.52 9.29 -12.68
C TYR A 170 -12.15 9.88 -12.91
N ILE A 171 -11.18 9.37 -12.17
CA ILE A 171 -9.76 9.66 -12.33
C ILE A 171 -9.01 8.35 -12.45
N VAL A 172 -8.05 8.32 -13.34
CA VAL A 172 -7.05 7.24 -13.43
C VAL A 172 -5.68 7.88 -13.53
N GLY A 173 -4.74 7.45 -12.70
CA GLY A 173 -3.44 8.07 -12.64
C GLY A 173 -2.36 7.23 -11.98
N ALA A 174 -1.19 7.85 -11.89
CA ALA A 174 -0.06 7.34 -11.14
C ALA A 174 0.22 8.24 -9.94
N GLU A 175 0.67 7.64 -8.85
CA GLU A 175 0.99 8.33 -7.61
C GLU A 175 2.40 7.99 -7.13
N TYR A 176 2.99 8.91 -6.43
CA TYR A 176 4.24 8.74 -5.69
C TYR A 176 4.06 9.29 -4.29
N GLY A 177 4.59 8.59 -3.31
CA GLY A 177 4.52 9.03 -1.94
C GLY A 177 5.67 8.55 -1.06
N TYR A 178 5.66 9.11 0.14
CA TYR A 178 6.59 8.75 1.20
C TYR A 178 5.89 8.65 2.54
N SER A 179 5.92 7.47 3.13
CA SER A 179 5.36 7.19 4.46
C SER A 179 6.46 7.33 5.51
N LEU A 180 6.37 8.42 6.30
CA LEU A 180 7.30 8.78 7.37
C LEU A 180 6.85 8.16 8.69
N PRO A 181 7.62 7.26 9.31
CA PRO A 181 7.29 6.74 10.63
C PRO A 181 7.53 7.81 11.71
N ILE A 182 6.48 8.18 12.44
CA ILE A 182 6.54 9.13 13.56
C ILE A 182 6.46 8.44 14.92
N ALA A 183 5.87 7.24 14.97
CA ALA A 183 5.83 6.41 16.16
C ALA A 183 5.83 4.92 15.80
N ARG A 184 5.83 4.04 16.81
CA ARG A 184 5.90 2.59 16.62
C ARG A 184 4.81 2.05 15.68
N ARG A 185 3.60 2.63 15.71
CA ARG A 185 2.44 2.21 14.90
C ARG A 185 1.80 3.37 14.14
N LEU A 186 2.46 4.52 14.07
CA LEU A 186 1.91 5.72 13.48
C LEU A 186 2.86 6.28 12.44
N ASN A 187 2.36 6.50 11.23
CA ASN A 187 3.08 7.14 10.15
C ASN A 187 2.30 8.37 9.65
N ILE A 188 3.01 9.29 9.02
CA ILE A 188 2.41 10.30 8.14
C ILE A 188 2.79 9.96 6.71
N ASP A 189 1.82 9.83 5.84
CA ASP A 189 2.01 9.50 4.43
C ASP A 189 1.73 10.73 3.57
N PHE A 190 2.72 11.12 2.79
CA PHE A 190 2.65 12.20 1.82
C PHE A 190 2.55 11.58 0.44
N THR A 191 1.44 11.81 -0.26
CA THR A 191 1.21 11.27 -1.60
C THR A 191 0.78 12.36 -2.57
N ILE A 192 1.42 12.38 -3.73
CA ILE A 192 1.02 13.20 -4.87
C ILE A 192 0.76 12.31 -6.07
N GLY A 193 -0.18 12.69 -6.91
CA GLY A 193 -0.53 11.93 -8.09
C GLY A 193 -0.93 12.82 -9.26
N ALA A 194 -0.66 12.32 -10.44
CA ALA A 194 -1.10 12.90 -11.69
C ALA A 194 -1.82 11.86 -12.53
N GLY A 195 -2.82 12.33 -13.28
CA GLY A 195 -3.64 11.43 -14.05
C GLY A 195 -4.61 12.15 -14.97
N TYR A 196 -5.51 11.36 -15.53
CA TYR A 196 -6.60 11.82 -16.34
C TYR A 196 -7.88 11.86 -15.51
N TRP A 197 -8.54 13.02 -15.51
CA TRP A 197 -9.85 13.23 -14.88
C TRP A 197 -10.90 13.46 -15.97
N GLY A 198 -11.84 12.54 -16.08
CA GLY A 198 -12.98 12.59 -16.98
C GLY A 198 -14.32 12.63 -16.25
N GLY A 199 -15.33 13.07 -16.97
CA GLY A 199 -16.71 13.09 -16.48
C GLY A 199 -17.47 14.35 -16.84
N ILE A 200 -18.75 14.32 -16.58
CA ILE A 200 -19.66 15.44 -16.88
C ILE A 200 -19.82 16.29 -15.62
N TYR A 201 -19.87 17.60 -15.80
CA TYR A 201 -20.23 18.50 -14.73
C TYR A 201 -21.17 19.61 -15.24
N HIS A 202 -21.92 20.14 -14.30
CA HIS A 202 -22.92 21.16 -14.56
C HIS A 202 -22.61 22.41 -13.75
N GLU A 203 -22.77 23.56 -14.40
CA GLU A 203 -22.72 24.85 -13.74
C GLU A 203 -24.15 25.35 -13.55
N TYR A 204 -24.47 25.82 -12.36
CA TYR A 204 -25.75 26.38 -12.03
C TYR A 204 -25.63 27.67 -11.20
N LYS A 205 -26.67 28.48 -11.19
CA LYS A 205 -26.80 29.64 -10.32
C LYS A 205 -28.05 29.52 -9.47
N PRO A 206 -27.98 29.81 -8.18
CA PRO A 206 -29.17 29.97 -7.36
C PRO A 206 -29.87 31.29 -7.72
N GLU A 207 -31.15 31.27 -8.01
CA GLU A 207 -32.03 32.44 -8.17
C GLU A 207 -33.24 32.25 -7.28
N ALA A 208 -33.31 33.04 -6.18
CA ALA A 208 -34.35 32.89 -5.16
C ALA A 208 -34.42 31.43 -4.62
N ASP A 209 -35.49 30.72 -4.92
CA ASP A 209 -35.68 29.33 -4.49
C ASP A 209 -35.40 28.29 -5.59
N TYR A 210 -34.83 28.72 -6.73
CA TYR A 210 -34.58 27.86 -7.89
C TYR A 210 -33.12 27.76 -8.24
N TYR A 211 -32.75 26.66 -8.82
CA TYR A 211 -31.44 26.46 -9.43
C TYR A 211 -31.53 26.58 -10.94
N VAL A 212 -30.94 27.64 -11.47
CA VAL A 212 -30.93 27.87 -12.91
C VAL A 212 -29.69 27.23 -13.51
N TRP A 213 -29.92 26.21 -14.29
CA TRP A 213 -28.89 25.51 -15.03
C TRP A 213 -28.24 26.41 -16.07
N GLN A 214 -26.94 26.60 -16.01
CA GLN A 214 -26.23 27.51 -16.92
C GLN A 214 -25.58 26.74 -18.07
N SER A 215 -24.88 25.66 -17.76
CA SER A 215 -24.18 24.87 -18.77
C SER A 215 -23.89 23.46 -18.30
N THR A 216 -23.80 22.57 -19.26
CA THR A 216 -23.28 21.20 -19.09
C THR A 216 -22.00 21.09 -19.87
N LYS A 217 -20.94 20.64 -19.21
CA LYS A 217 -19.62 20.51 -19.81
C LYS A 217 -19.04 19.14 -19.52
N GLU A 218 -18.26 18.65 -20.45
CA GLU A 218 -17.47 17.45 -20.29
C GLU A 218 -16.05 17.83 -19.90
N ARG A 219 -15.48 17.13 -18.93
CA ARG A 219 -14.13 17.37 -18.45
C ARG A 219 -13.17 16.36 -19.06
N HIS A 220 -12.11 16.90 -19.62
CA HIS A 220 -10.94 16.17 -20.09
C HIS A 220 -9.70 16.88 -19.53
N TRP A 221 -9.26 16.46 -18.36
CA TRP A 221 -8.14 17.10 -17.67
C TRP A 221 -7.00 16.12 -17.49
N ILE A 222 -5.79 16.52 -17.86
CA ILE A 222 -4.56 15.78 -17.57
C ILE A 222 -3.68 16.69 -16.72
N GLY A 223 -3.28 16.21 -15.56
CA GLY A 223 -2.45 16.99 -14.64
C GLY A 223 -2.46 16.44 -13.22
N PRO A 224 -2.15 17.25 -12.22
CA PRO A 224 -2.25 16.86 -10.81
C PRO A 224 -3.70 16.52 -10.45
N THR A 225 -3.93 15.32 -9.95
CA THR A 225 -5.27 14.80 -9.66
C THR A 225 -5.38 14.20 -8.26
N LYS A 226 -4.25 14.07 -7.56
CA LYS A 226 -4.22 13.53 -6.20
C LYS A 226 -3.19 14.28 -5.34
N ALA A 227 -3.60 14.68 -4.14
CA ALA A 227 -2.73 15.18 -3.09
C ALA A 227 -3.26 14.69 -1.75
N GLU A 228 -2.42 14.02 -0.98
CA GLU A 228 -2.81 13.45 0.31
C GLU A 228 -1.71 13.71 1.35
N ILE A 229 -2.14 14.06 2.54
CA ILE A 229 -1.35 14.02 3.77
C ILE A 229 -2.15 13.15 4.72
N SER A 230 -1.78 11.89 4.84
CA SER A 230 -2.59 10.92 5.57
C SER A 230 -1.94 10.54 6.90
N LEU A 231 -2.74 10.55 7.96
CA LEU A 231 -2.38 9.94 9.23
C LEU A 231 -2.68 8.45 9.14
N VAL A 232 -1.66 7.64 9.36
CA VAL A 232 -1.68 6.21 9.09
C VAL A 232 -1.42 5.41 10.36
N TRP A 233 -2.38 4.61 10.79
CA TRP A 233 -2.24 3.70 11.92
C TRP A 233 -1.97 2.28 11.44
N LEU A 234 -0.77 1.77 11.72
CA LEU A 234 -0.34 0.43 11.33
C LEU A 234 -0.89 -0.62 12.29
N ILE A 235 -1.54 -1.63 11.72
CA ILE A 235 -2.09 -2.79 12.42
C ILE A 235 -1.40 -4.03 11.85
N GLY A 236 -0.80 -4.85 12.71
CA GLY A 236 -0.17 -6.09 12.24
C GLY A 236 0.65 -6.77 13.31
N HIS A 237 0.92 -8.04 13.07
CA HIS A 237 1.86 -8.86 13.83
C HIS A 237 3.12 -9.02 12.99
N GLY A 238 4.18 -8.35 13.46
CA GLY A 238 5.55 -8.70 13.06
C GLY A 238 6.20 -9.36 14.25
N ASN A 239 6.90 -10.44 14.02
CA ASN A 239 7.76 -11.07 15.02
C ASN A 239 8.82 -10.08 15.49
#